data_9bcd57bff32031ac4bd4ca960aa3919e
#
_entry.id   9bcd57bff32031ac4bd4ca960aa3919e
#
_cell.length_a   1.000
_cell.length_b   1.000
_cell.length_c   1.000
_cell.angle_alpha   90.00
_cell.angle_beta   90.00
_cell.angle_gamma   90.00
#
_symmetry.space_group_name_H-M   'P 1'
#
loop_
_entity.id
_entity.type
_entity.pdbx_description
1 polymer ?
#
loop_
_entity_poly.entity_id
_entity_poly.type
_entity_poly.pdbx_seq_one_letter_code
_entity_poly.pdbx_strand_id
1 'polypeptide(L)'
;MTKRIALIHALKVSIPEIEKAFARLWPEATLMNLLDDSLSADLARQGSLTPAMTQRFLTLARYARSTGADGILFTCSAFGPCIEACARDLPEIPVLKPN
;
A
#
# COMPACT_ATOMS: atom_id res chain seq x y z
N MET A 1 -14.18 -18.04 4.97
CA MET A 1 -13.74 -17.27 3.78
C MET A 1 -12.42 -16.61 4.05
N THR A 2 -11.54 -16.62 3.06
CA THR A 2 -10.25 -15.97 3.21
C THR A 2 -10.38 -14.45 3.01
N LYS A 3 -9.54 -13.69 3.70
CA LYS A 3 -9.45 -12.26 3.50
C LYS A 3 -8.48 -11.94 2.38
N ARG A 4 -8.81 -10.97 1.55
CA ARG A 4 -7.90 -10.45 0.53
C ARG A 4 -7.23 -9.20 1.07
N ILE A 5 -5.90 -9.23 1.12
CA ILE A 5 -5.09 -8.10 1.58
C ILE A 5 -4.30 -7.56 0.41
N ALA A 6 -4.50 -6.29 0.11
CA ALA A 6 -3.71 -5.61 -0.90
C ALA A 6 -2.44 -5.07 -0.26
N LEU A 7 -1.30 -5.42 -0.86
CA LEU A 7 0.02 -4.95 -0.43
C LEU A 7 0.49 -3.96 -1.48
N ILE A 8 0.61 -2.69 -1.10
CA ILE A 8 0.99 -1.63 -2.04
C ILE A 8 2.41 -1.19 -1.77
N HIS A 9 3.25 -1.27 -2.80
CA HIS A 9 4.69 -1.09 -2.70
C HIS A 9 5.19 0.05 -3.58
N ALA A 10 6.23 0.73 -3.10
CA ALA A 10 6.99 1.72 -3.88
C ALA A 10 8.35 1.17 -4.31
N LEU A 11 8.76 0.00 -3.79
CA LEU A 11 10.04 -0.64 -4.10
C LEU A 11 9.83 -2.14 -4.27
N LYS A 12 10.46 -2.72 -5.29
CA LYS A 12 10.39 -4.17 -5.56
C LYS A 12 10.89 -5.01 -4.39
N VAL A 13 11.92 -4.55 -3.69
CA VAL A 13 12.55 -5.29 -2.61
C VAL A 13 11.61 -5.51 -1.41
N SER A 14 10.54 -4.74 -1.31
CA SER A 14 9.56 -4.89 -0.23
C SER A 14 8.70 -6.15 -0.39
N ILE A 15 8.55 -6.66 -1.61
CA ILE A 15 7.61 -7.74 -1.88
C ILE A 15 8.01 -9.04 -1.20
N PRO A 16 9.23 -9.60 -1.39
CA PRO A 16 9.54 -10.89 -0.76
C PRO A 16 9.53 -10.83 0.76
N GLU A 17 9.91 -9.71 1.35
CA GLU A 17 9.95 -9.58 2.80
C GLU A 17 8.55 -9.66 3.41
N ILE A 18 7.59 -8.92 2.85
CA ILE A 18 6.24 -8.92 3.41
C ILE A 18 5.53 -10.26 3.09
N GLU A 19 5.82 -10.88 1.95
CA GLU A 19 5.24 -12.18 1.65
C GLU A 19 5.72 -13.25 2.63
N LYS A 20 7.00 -13.22 3.02
CA LYS A 20 7.53 -14.13 4.04
C LYS A 20 6.83 -13.92 5.38
N ALA A 21 6.60 -12.68 5.76
CA ALA A 21 5.92 -12.37 7.02
C ALA A 21 4.50 -12.93 7.03
N PHE A 22 3.76 -12.75 5.95
CA PHE A 22 2.40 -13.29 5.85
C PHE A 22 2.40 -14.82 5.83
N ALA A 23 3.35 -15.45 5.13
CA ALA A 23 3.45 -16.91 5.11
C ALA A 23 3.67 -17.47 6.51
N ARG A 24 4.38 -16.75 7.36
CA ARG A 24 4.66 -17.17 8.74
C ARG A 24 3.52 -16.84 9.69
N LEU A 25 2.94 -15.64 9.57
CA LEU A 25 2.01 -15.12 10.58
C LEU A 25 0.54 -15.28 10.20
N TRP A 26 0.24 -15.28 8.91
CA TRP A 26 -1.15 -15.35 8.43
C TRP A 26 -1.18 -15.99 7.04
N PRO A 27 -0.86 -17.30 6.95
CA PRO A 27 -0.78 -17.97 5.64
C PRO A 27 -2.12 -18.10 4.91
N GLU A 28 -3.24 -17.94 5.63
CA GLU A 28 -4.58 -18.05 5.03
C GLU A 28 -4.98 -16.81 4.24
N ALA A 29 -4.32 -15.68 4.44
CA ALA A 29 -4.65 -14.45 3.71
C ALA A 29 -4.35 -14.62 2.22
N THR A 30 -5.25 -14.12 1.38
CA THR A 30 -5.01 -14.02 -0.05
C THR A 30 -4.31 -12.68 -0.31
N LEU A 31 -3.10 -12.73 -0.84
CA LEU A 31 -2.31 -11.52 -1.05
C LEU A 31 -2.43 -11.04 -2.49
N MET A 32 -2.52 -9.74 -2.64
CA MET A 32 -2.55 -9.06 -3.92
C MET A 32 -1.48 -7.96 -3.88
N ASN A 33 -0.42 -8.11 -4.66
CA ASN A 33 0.66 -7.13 -4.70
C ASN A 33 0.43 -6.10 -5.79
N LEU A 34 0.52 -4.82 -5.42
CA LEU A 34 0.54 -3.70 -6.36
C LEU A 34 1.86 -2.98 -6.18
N LEU A 35 2.62 -2.86 -7.26
CA LEU A 35 3.90 -2.17 -7.24
C LEU A 35 3.85 -0.99 -8.21
N ASP A 36 4.15 0.20 -7.69
CA ASP A 36 4.49 1.35 -8.53
C ASP A 36 5.87 1.84 -8.11
N ASP A 37 6.90 1.32 -8.76
CA ASP A 37 8.28 1.65 -8.41
C ASP A 37 8.72 3.03 -8.90
N SER A 38 7.86 3.74 -9.60
CA SER A 38 8.13 5.13 -9.93
C SER A 38 7.88 6.09 -8.76
N LEU A 39 7.13 5.66 -7.73
CA LEU A 39 6.82 6.53 -6.59
C LEU A 39 8.07 7.00 -5.87
N SER A 40 8.97 6.08 -5.53
CA SER A 40 10.20 6.42 -4.80
C SER A 40 11.14 7.26 -5.66
N ALA A 41 11.26 6.93 -6.95
CA ALA A 41 12.09 7.71 -7.87
C ALA A 41 11.57 9.14 -8.02
N ASP A 42 10.25 9.30 -8.12
CA ASP A 42 9.65 10.62 -8.28
C ASP A 42 9.77 11.43 -6.99
N LEU A 43 9.63 10.81 -5.81
CA LEU A 43 9.85 11.50 -4.55
C LEU A 43 11.29 12.00 -4.45
N ALA A 44 12.27 11.17 -4.81
CA ALA A 44 13.67 11.56 -4.78
C ALA A 44 13.95 12.75 -5.71
N ARG A 45 13.33 12.74 -6.90
CA ARG A 45 13.49 13.82 -7.88
C ARG A 45 12.83 15.12 -7.42
N GLN A 46 11.63 15.02 -6.83
CA GLN A 46 10.85 16.19 -6.39
C GLN A 46 11.32 16.76 -5.06
N GLY A 47 11.92 15.93 -4.22
CA GLY A 47 12.47 16.34 -2.93
C GLY A 47 11.43 16.43 -1.79
N SER A 48 10.15 16.37 -2.09
CA SER A 48 9.09 16.46 -1.08
C SER A 48 7.81 15.80 -1.57
N LEU A 49 6.91 15.48 -0.64
CA LEU A 49 5.60 14.97 -0.98
C LEU A 49 4.72 16.12 -1.50
N THR A 50 4.02 15.86 -2.60
CA THR A 50 3.17 16.85 -3.25
C THR A 50 1.71 16.38 -3.23
N PRO A 51 0.73 17.30 -3.42
CA PRO A 51 -0.67 16.89 -3.57
C PRO A 51 -0.88 15.90 -4.72
N ALA A 52 -0.13 16.04 -5.81
CA ALA A 52 -0.21 15.10 -6.93
C ALA A 52 0.23 13.70 -6.51
N MET A 53 1.24 13.58 -5.65
CA MET A 53 1.67 12.30 -5.10
C MET A 53 0.56 11.65 -4.28
N THR A 54 -0.11 12.43 -3.45
CA THR A 54 -1.26 11.94 -2.66
C THR A 54 -2.35 11.40 -3.58
N GLN A 55 -2.64 12.06 -4.69
CA GLN A 55 -3.63 11.58 -5.65
C GLN A 55 -3.25 10.23 -6.25
N ARG A 56 -1.96 10.02 -6.50
CA ARG A 56 -1.48 8.72 -6.99
C ARG A 56 -1.73 7.61 -5.97
N PHE A 57 -1.48 7.89 -4.69
CA PHE A 57 -1.77 6.93 -3.61
C PHE A 57 -3.25 6.63 -3.51
N LEU A 58 -4.10 7.65 -3.57
CA LEU A 58 -5.55 7.47 -3.54
C LEU A 58 -6.02 6.60 -4.70
N THR A 59 -5.47 6.81 -5.89
CA THR A 59 -5.80 6.02 -7.08
C THR A 59 -5.47 4.54 -6.86
N LEU A 60 -4.29 4.25 -6.32
CA LEU A 60 -3.87 2.87 -6.04
C LEU A 60 -4.75 2.22 -4.98
N ALA A 61 -5.05 2.94 -3.90
CA ALA A 61 -5.86 2.42 -2.82
C ALA A 61 -7.30 2.15 -3.28
N ARG A 62 -7.88 3.06 -4.04
CA ARG A 62 -9.23 2.89 -4.58
C ARG A 62 -9.30 1.72 -5.55
N TYR A 63 -8.28 1.56 -6.39
CA TYR A 63 -8.21 0.40 -7.27
C TYR A 63 -8.17 -0.89 -6.44
N ALA A 64 -7.30 -0.96 -5.45
CA ALA A 64 -7.20 -2.14 -4.58
C ALA A 64 -8.56 -2.46 -3.94
N ARG A 65 -9.24 -1.44 -3.41
CA ARG A 65 -10.57 -1.62 -2.81
C ARG A 65 -11.56 -2.15 -3.83
N SER A 66 -11.51 -1.67 -5.07
CA SER A 66 -12.43 -2.10 -6.13
C SER A 66 -12.28 -3.58 -6.49
N THR A 67 -11.13 -4.19 -6.20
CA THR A 67 -10.90 -5.62 -6.43
C THR A 67 -11.47 -6.51 -5.34
N GLY A 68 -12.08 -5.93 -4.31
CA GLY A 68 -12.60 -6.67 -3.18
C GLY A 68 -11.62 -6.84 -2.04
N ALA A 69 -10.58 -6.01 -1.96
CA ALA A 69 -9.63 -6.06 -0.85
C ALA A 69 -10.35 -5.77 0.47
N ASP A 70 -10.09 -6.59 1.47
CA ASP A 70 -10.63 -6.46 2.83
C ASP A 70 -9.74 -5.57 3.71
N GLY A 71 -8.52 -5.35 3.29
CA GLY A 71 -7.57 -4.47 3.96
C GLY A 71 -6.44 -4.10 3.02
N ILE A 72 -5.76 -3.00 3.33
CA ILE A 72 -4.63 -2.50 2.55
C ILE A 72 -3.46 -2.28 3.49
N LEU A 73 -2.30 -2.81 3.13
CA LEU A 73 -1.05 -2.55 3.82
C LEU A 73 -0.07 -1.92 2.84
N PHE A 74 0.35 -0.71 3.13
CA PHE A 74 1.44 -0.06 2.41
C PHE A 74 2.76 -0.47 3.05
N THR A 75 3.76 -0.77 2.24
CA THR A 75 5.08 -1.19 2.74
C THR A 75 6.13 -0.08 2.62
N CYS A 76 5.73 1.12 2.21
CA CYS A 76 6.63 2.24 1.98
C CYS A 76 6.55 3.26 3.13
N SER A 77 7.65 3.45 3.86
CA SER A 77 7.69 4.30 5.06
C SER A 77 7.79 5.79 4.76
N ALA A 78 8.26 6.17 3.57
CA ALA A 78 8.53 7.57 3.22
C ALA A 78 7.27 8.36 2.88
N PHE A 79 6.10 7.72 2.82
CA PHE A 79 4.87 8.32 2.29
C PHE A 79 3.75 8.39 3.33
N GLY A 80 4.10 8.55 4.61
CA GLY A 80 3.13 8.55 5.71
C GLY A 80 1.89 9.41 5.47
N PRO A 81 2.03 10.70 5.14
CA PRO A 81 0.86 11.56 4.92
C PRO A 81 -0.04 11.10 3.77
N CYS A 82 0.55 10.55 2.70
CA CYS A 82 -0.22 10.01 1.57
C CYS A 82 -1.04 8.79 1.98
N ILE A 83 -0.45 7.92 2.80
CA ILE A 83 -1.12 6.72 3.30
C ILE A 83 -2.24 7.10 4.27
N GLU A 84 -2.00 8.08 5.12
CA GLU A 84 -3.01 8.58 6.04
C GLU A 84 -4.22 9.15 5.29
N ALA A 85 -3.97 9.82 4.16
CA ALA A 85 -5.05 10.29 3.29
C ALA A 85 -5.89 9.12 2.76
N CYS A 86 -5.23 8.02 2.39
CA CYS A 86 -5.93 6.81 1.94
C CYS A 86 -6.79 6.22 3.06
N ALA A 87 -6.28 6.19 4.28
CA ALA A 87 -7.03 5.68 5.43
C ALA A 87 -8.30 6.49 5.67
N ARG A 88 -8.21 7.82 5.54
CA ARG A 88 -9.39 8.69 5.69
C ARG A 88 -10.39 8.50 4.55
N ASP A 89 -9.89 8.23 3.34
CA ASP A 89 -10.73 8.04 2.15
C ASP A 89 -11.49 6.72 2.18
N LEU A 90 -10.93 5.70 2.85
CA LEU A 90 -11.51 4.34 2.88
C LEU A 90 -11.73 3.90 4.34
N PRO A 91 -12.63 4.57 5.08
CA PRO A 91 -12.80 4.26 6.50
C PRO A 91 -13.44 2.89 6.77
N GLU A 92 -14.03 2.24 5.75
CA GLU A 92 -14.72 0.96 5.90
C GLU A 92 -13.77 -0.25 5.96
N ILE A 93 -12.49 -0.07 5.62
CA ILE A 93 -11.50 -1.16 5.71
C ILE A 93 -10.23 -0.65 6.38
N PRO A 94 -9.44 -1.55 7.01
CA PRO A 94 -8.13 -1.15 7.54
C PRO A 94 -7.18 -0.72 6.42
N VAL A 95 -6.55 0.42 6.62
CA VAL A 95 -5.48 0.91 5.74
C VAL A 95 -4.31 1.25 6.65
N LEU A 96 -3.24 0.45 6.54
CA LEU A 96 -2.12 0.49 7.46
C LEU A 96 -0.85 0.92 6.77
N LYS A 97 0.05 1.51 7.56
CA LYS A 97 1.37 1.93 7.09
C LYS A 97 2.44 1.35 8.02
N PRO A 98 3.70 1.24 7.56
CA PRO A 98 4.79 0.85 8.45
C PRO A 98 5.02 1.89 9.53
N ASN A 99 5.50 1.45 10.66
CA ASN A 99 5.91 2.34 11.75
C ASN A 99 7.22 3.06 11.45
#